data_043dbffd8a13425a6df8a4818ed2a56d
#
_entry.id   043dbffd8a13425a6df8a4818ed2a56d
#
_cell.length_a   1.000
_cell.length_b   1.000
_cell.length_c   1.000
_cell.angle_alpha   90.00
_cell.angle_beta   90.00
_cell.angle_gamma   90.00
#
_symmetry.space_group_name_H-M   'P 1'
#
loop_
_entity.id
_entity.type
_entity.pdbx_description
1 polymer ?
#
loop_
_entity_poly.entity_id
_entity_poly.type
_entity_poly.pdbx_seq_one_letter_code
_entity_poly.pdbx_strand_id
1 'polypeptide(L)'
;YVGTKALGVSGQNVSSSKSSSSAKVSQTSTGNAADLSDVSAIAKEAMPSIVAITNTGTVSYQTFWGTQQQQSESAGSGIIIKQDSKYLYIATNNHVVADADSLKVQFVDNETVECKVQGTDASDDLAVVKVPLSDIKDSTLKEIKVASANEDSETLEVGQGVIAIGNALGYGQSVTNGIISALG
;
A
#
# COMPACT_ATOMS: atom_id res chain seq x y z
N TYR A 1 -64.39 5.76 33.49
CA TYR A 1 -64.86 4.99 34.67
C TYR A 1 -63.65 4.21 35.22
N VAL A 2 -63.42 4.45 36.56
CA VAL A 2 -62.61 3.66 37.52
C VAL A 2 -61.12 3.67 37.23
N GLY A 3 -60.22 4.31 37.95
CA GLY A 3 -60.07 4.56 39.38
C GLY A 3 -59.38 3.40 40.06
N THR A 4 -58.03 3.48 40.25
CA THR A 4 -57.37 2.81 41.40
C THR A 4 -55.99 3.45 41.65
N LYS A 5 -55.91 4.15 42.71
CA LYS A 5 -55.13 4.01 43.94
C LYS A 5 -53.63 3.76 43.80
N ALA A 6 -52.88 4.81 44.17
CA ALA A 6 -51.48 4.74 44.57
C ALA A 6 -51.33 3.94 45.88
N LEU A 7 -50.31 3.09 45.89
CA LEU A 7 -49.73 2.55 47.10
C LEU A 7 -48.27 3.02 47.17
N GLY A 8 -48.00 3.86 48.15
CA GLY A 8 -46.65 4.27 48.50
C GLY A 8 -45.92 3.12 49.21
N VAL A 9 -44.68 2.93 48.80
CA VAL A 9 -43.71 2.17 49.54
C VAL A 9 -42.50 3.06 49.78
N SER A 10 -42.30 3.34 51.06
CA SER A 10 -41.14 4.08 51.57
C SER A 10 -39.87 3.28 51.32
N GLY A 11 -38.97 3.86 50.49
CA GLY A 11 -37.68 3.30 50.21
C GLY A 11 -36.67 3.57 51.32
N GLN A 12 -35.98 2.56 51.71
CA GLN A 12 -34.80 2.65 52.57
C GLN A 12 -33.60 3.11 51.75
N ASN A 13 -32.93 4.15 52.26
CA ASN A 13 -31.64 4.62 51.77
C ASN A 13 -30.56 3.54 52.05
N VAL A 14 -30.07 2.86 51.02
CA VAL A 14 -28.86 2.06 51.12
C VAL A 14 -27.75 2.87 50.45
N SER A 15 -26.93 3.51 51.28
CA SER A 15 -25.67 4.11 50.87
C SER A 15 -24.71 3.00 50.52
N SER A 16 -24.59 2.66 49.24
CA SER A 16 -23.48 1.88 48.72
C SER A 16 -22.43 2.83 48.14
N SER A 17 -21.40 3.09 48.95
CA SER A 17 -20.15 3.69 48.50
C SER A 17 -19.44 2.76 47.54
N LYS A 18 -19.68 2.87 46.25
CA LYS A 18 -18.79 2.32 45.23
C LYS A 18 -17.71 3.34 44.96
N SER A 19 -16.53 3.12 45.49
CA SER A 19 -15.30 3.74 45.02
C SER A 19 -15.03 3.24 43.59
N SER A 20 -15.48 3.99 42.61
CA SER A 20 -15.02 3.85 41.25
C SER A 20 -13.60 4.41 41.19
N SER A 21 -12.60 3.54 41.27
CA SER A 21 -11.27 3.87 40.82
C SER A 21 -11.33 4.05 39.31
N SER A 22 -11.64 5.26 38.86
CA SER A 22 -11.41 5.65 37.48
C SER A 22 -9.89 5.57 37.25
N ALA A 23 -9.46 4.60 36.46
CA ALA A 23 -8.13 4.59 35.89
C ALA A 23 -7.97 5.91 35.12
N LYS A 24 -7.19 6.82 35.68
CA LYS A 24 -6.70 7.98 34.90
C LYS A 24 -5.83 7.38 33.80
N VAL A 25 -6.38 7.32 32.59
CA VAL A 25 -5.56 7.22 31.39
C VAL A 25 -4.80 8.55 31.34
N SER A 26 -3.58 8.56 31.80
CA SER A 26 -2.64 9.62 31.50
C SER A 26 -2.52 9.64 29.97
N GLN A 27 -3.06 10.67 29.34
CA GLN A 27 -2.62 11.03 28.01
C GLN A 27 -1.18 11.49 28.15
N THR A 28 -0.27 10.51 28.02
CA THR A 28 1.09 10.84 27.72
C THR A 28 1.02 11.44 26.32
N SER A 29 1.24 12.71 26.21
CA SER A 29 1.55 13.37 24.94
C SER A 29 2.92 12.85 24.52
N THR A 30 2.96 11.63 24.07
CA THR A 30 4.12 11.05 23.43
C THR A 30 4.13 11.52 21.99
N GLY A 31 5.26 12.08 21.68
CA GLY A 31 5.77 12.44 20.42
C GLY A 31 5.00 11.99 19.18
N ASN A 32 4.71 12.99 18.36
CA ASN A 32 4.45 12.90 16.93
C ASN A 32 3.62 11.69 16.46
N ALA A 33 2.32 11.72 16.72
CA ALA A 33 1.41 11.35 15.65
C ALA A 33 1.85 12.25 14.47
N ALA A 34 2.44 11.66 13.44
CA ALA A 34 2.89 12.39 12.27
C ALA A 34 1.77 13.34 11.89
N ASP A 35 2.03 14.64 11.97
CA ASP A 35 1.03 15.65 11.67
C ASP A 35 0.51 15.31 10.27
N LEU A 36 -0.80 15.28 10.05
CA LEU A 36 -1.38 14.90 8.75
C LEU A 36 -0.83 15.79 7.60
N SER A 37 -0.26 16.94 7.92
CA SER A 37 0.50 17.78 7.00
C SER A 37 1.76 17.11 6.46
N ASP A 38 2.43 16.27 7.28
CA ASP A 38 3.67 15.61 6.90
C ASP A 38 3.42 14.43 5.94
N VAL A 39 2.27 13.73 6.05
CA VAL A 39 1.90 12.62 5.16
C VAL A 39 1.85 13.09 3.70
N SER A 40 1.28 14.28 3.45
CA SER A 40 1.20 14.84 2.09
C SER A 40 2.59 15.19 1.53
N ALA A 41 3.49 15.69 2.37
CA ALA A 41 4.86 16.02 1.97
C ALA A 41 5.66 14.76 1.64
N ILE A 42 5.60 13.75 2.51
CA ILE A 42 6.25 12.45 2.33
C ILE A 42 5.72 11.75 1.07
N ALA A 43 4.41 11.75 0.87
CA ALA A 43 3.80 11.16 -0.31
C ALA A 43 4.33 11.83 -1.60
N LYS A 44 4.35 13.16 -1.66
CA LYS A 44 4.88 13.90 -2.82
C LYS A 44 6.34 13.60 -3.11
N GLU A 45 7.14 13.35 -2.08
CA GLU A 45 8.54 13.02 -2.24
C GLU A 45 8.74 11.58 -2.72
N ALA A 46 7.94 10.63 -2.24
CA ALA A 46 8.05 9.21 -2.55
C ALA A 46 7.38 8.81 -3.87
N MET A 47 6.25 9.45 -4.24
CA MET A 47 5.48 9.10 -5.43
C MET A 47 6.30 9.04 -6.73
N PRO A 48 7.29 9.92 -6.99
CA PRO A 48 8.15 9.81 -8.16
C PRO A 48 8.97 8.52 -8.27
N SER A 49 9.10 7.78 -7.18
CA SER A 49 9.81 6.50 -7.14
C SER A 49 8.87 5.28 -7.27
N ILE A 50 7.56 5.52 -7.28
CA ILE A 50 6.54 4.47 -7.34
C ILE A 50 5.92 4.44 -8.73
N VAL A 51 5.75 3.25 -9.27
CA VAL A 51 5.13 3.03 -10.57
C VAL A 51 3.97 2.04 -10.47
N ALA A 52 3.05 2.12 -11.42
CA ALA A 52 2.06 1.07 -11.64
C ALA A 52 2.60 0.08 -12.68
N ILE A 53 2.34 -1.21 -12.49
CA ILE A 53 2.70 -2.25 -13.44
C ILE A 53 1.39 -2.93 -13.88
N THR A 54 1.18 -2.97 -15.18
CA THR A 54 0.07 -3.69 -15.81
C THR A 54 0.62 -4.93 -16.50
N ASN A 55 0.06 -6.07 -16.16
CA ASN A 55 0.33 -7.36 -16.78
C ASN A 55 -0.89 -7.75 -17.62
N THR A 56 -0.64 -8.00 -18.88
CA THR A 56 -1.64 -8.56 -19.80
C THR A 56 -1.20 -9.96 -20.17
N GLY A 57 -2.01 -10.96 -19.85
CA GLY A 57 -1.78 -12.36 -20.15
C GLY A 57 -3.00 -13.01 -20.80
N THR A 58 -2.82 -14.20 -21.34
CA THR A 58 -3.87 -14.99 -21.94
C THR A 58 -4.17 -16.20 -21.06
N VAL A 59 -5.39 -16.30 -20.57
CA VAL A 59 -5.86 -17.46 -19.80
C VAL A 59 -6.70 -18.38 -20.71
N SER A 60 -6.35 -19.67 -20.76
CA SER A 60 -7.06 -20.66 -21.53
C SER A 60 -8.02 -21.44 -20.64
N TYR A 61 -9.29 -21.44 -20.98
CA TYR A 61 -10.32 -22.24 -20.31
C TYR A 61 -10.76 -23.41 -21.17
N GLN A 62 -10.73 -24.62 -20.59
CA GLN A 62 -11.34 -25.81 -21.22
C GLN A 62 -12.85 -25.75 -21.03
N THR A 63 -13.58 -25.63 -22.12
CA THR A 63 -15.04 -25.68 -22.11
C THR A 63 -15.51 -26.99 -22.78
N PHE A 64 -16.78 -27.33 -22.61
CA PHE A 64 -17.40 -28.51 -23.28
C PHE A 64 -17.33 -28.41 -24.82
N TRP A 65 -17.18 -27.20 -25.36
CA TRP A 65 -17.14 -26.91 -26.81
C TRP A 65 -15.70 -26.66 -27.32
N GLY A 66 -14.67 -26.91 -26.49
CA GLY A 66 -13.26 -26.69 -26.84
C GLY A 66 -12.56 -25.72 -25.92
N THR A 67 -11.29 -25.45 -26.23
CA THR A 67 -10.47 -24.46 -25.49
C THR A 67 -10.82 -23.06 -25.94
N GLN A 68 -11.21 -22.21 -25.01
CA GLN A 68 -11.37 -20.77 -25.23
C GLN A 68 -10.23 -20.01 -24.56
N GLN A 69 -9.72 -19.00 -25.25
CA GLN A 69 -8.71 -18.08 -24.72
C GLN A 69 -9.38 -16.77 -24.35
N GLN A 70 -9.08 -16.27 -23.17
CA GLN A 70 -9.52 -14.97 -22.68
C GLN A 70 -8.31 -14.15 -22.24
N GLN A 71 -8.25 -12.92 -22.67
CA GLN A 71 -7.26 -11.97 -22.20
C GLN A 71 -7.57 -11.59 -20.74
N SER A 72 -6.57 -11.69 -19.88
CA SER A 72 -6.62 -11.29 -18.48
C SER A 72 -5.69 -10.12 -18.28
N GLU A 73 -6.13 -9.12 -17.52
CA GLU A 73 -5.33 -7.98 -17.12
C GLU A 73 -5.25 -7.94 -15.60
N SER A 74 -4.04 -7.77 -15.08
CA SER A 74 -3.80 -7.57 -13.66
C SER A 74 -2.86 -6.39 -13.46
N ALA A 75 -2.93 -5.77 -12.29
CA ALA A 75 -2.14 -4.61 -11.95
C ALA A 75 -1.46 -4.77 -10.59
N GLY A 76 -0.30 -4.17 -10.46
CA GLY A 76 0.46 -4.11 -9.22
C GLY A 76 1.27 -2.84 -9.12
N SER A 77 2.06 -2.74 -8.07
CA SER A 77 2.97 -1.61 -7.83
C SER A 77 4.41 -2.03 -8.03
N GLY A 78 5.25 -1.08 -8.38
CA GLY A 78 6.70 -1.24 -8.43
C GLY A 78 7.42 -0.05 -7.84
N ILE A 79 8.66 -0.26 -7.46
CA ILE A 79 9.55 0.77 -6.90
C ILE A 79 10.78 0.88 -7.79
N ILE A 80 11.12 2.09 -8.22
CA ILE A 80 12.33 2.37 -8.98
C ILE A 80 13.53 2.24 -8.03
N ILE A 81 14.35 1.19 -8.22
CA ILE A 81 15.46 0.88 -7.31
C ILE A 81 16.84 1.24 -7.86
N LYS A 82 16.96 1.38 -9.19
CA LYS A 82 18.25 1.67 -9.83
C LYS A 82 18.05 2.23 -11.23
N GLN A 83 18.98 3.08 -11.63
CA GLN A 83 19.16 3.51 -13.01
C GLN A 83 20.63 3.36 -13.42
N ASP A 84 20.88 2.82 -14.59
CA ASP A 84 22.20 2.83 -15.21
C ASP A 84 22.19 3.64 -16.52
N SER A 85 23.19 3.50 -17.37
CA SER A 85 23.31 4.25 -18.63
C SER A 85 22.31 3.82 -19.71
N LYS A 86 21.60 2.69 -19.54
CA LYS A 86 20.70 2.10 -20.56
C LYS A 86 19.33 1.78 -20.04
N TYR A 87 19.19 1.43 -18.77
CA TYR A 87 17.98 0.87 -18.19
C TYR A 87 17.61 1.50 -16.86
N LEU A 88 16.32 1.57 -16.65
CA LEU A 88 15.70 1.79 -15.35
C LEU A 88 15.27 0.42 -14.79
N TYR A 89 15.60 0.13 -13.52
CA TYR A 89 15.26 -1.12 -12.84
C TYR A 89 14.20 -0.85 -11.77
N ILE A 90 13.19 -1.71 -11.76
CA ILE A 90 12.03 -1.56 -10.89
C ILE A 90 11.82 -2.89 -10.18
N ALA A 91 11.78 -2.84 -8.84
CA ALA A 91 11.39 -3.98 -8.01
C ALA A 91 9.87 -4.07 -7.92
N THR A 92 9.35 -5.28 -7.97
CA THR A 92 7.93 -5.60 -7.84
C THR A 92 7.75 -7.02 -7.30
N ASN A 93 6.53 -7.51 -7.20
CA ASN A 93 6.27 -8.87 -6.81
C ASN A 93 6.27 -9.84 -8.01
N ASN A 94 6.68 -11.08 -7.77
CA ASN A 94 6.69 -12.12 -8.80
C ASN A 94 5.29 -12.38 -9.37
N HIS A 95 4.27 -12.46 -8.53
CA HIS A 95 2.89 -12.69 -8.98
C HIS A 95 2.36 -11.58 -9.90
N VAL A 96 2.91 -10.34 -9.83
CA VAL A 96 2.54 -9.23 -10.72
C VAL A 96 3.02 -9.45 -12.15
N VAL A 97 4.17 -10.12 -12.33
CA VAL A 97 4.80 -10.29 -13.64
C VAL A 97 4.71 -11.71 -14.18
N ALA A 98 4.20 -12.65 -13.39
CA ALA A 98 4.04 -14.05 -13.79
C ALA A 98 3.06 -14.19 -14.95
N ASP A 99 3.36 -15.13 -15.87
CA ASP A 99 2.54 -15.50 -17.01
C ASP A 99 2.11 -14.33 -17.93
N ALA A 100 2.93 -13.26 -17.96
CA ALA A 100 2.67 -12.08 -18.77
C ALA A 100 3.01 -12.30 -20.23
N ASP A 101 2.06 -12.04 -21.12
CA ASP A 101 2.30 -11.86 -22.56
C ASP A 101 2.91 -10.46 -22.83
N SER A 102 2.50 -9.46 -22.06
CA SER A 102 2.98 -8.08 -22.14
C SER A 102 2.99 -7.44 -20.75
N LEU A 103 4.03 -6.67 -20.47
CA LEU A 103 4.19 -5.89 -19.24
C LEU A 103 4.39 -4.42 -19.58
N LYS A 104 3.68 -3.55 -18.88
CA LYS A 104 3.79 -2.09 -19.02
C LYS A 104 3.99 -1.46 -17.66
N VAL A 105 4.81 -0.42 -17.63
CA VAL A 105 5.04 0.44 -16.47
C VAL A 105 4.41 1.79 -16.75
N GLN A 106 3.62 2.29 -15.81
CA GLN A 106 3.07 3.65 -15.84
C GLN A 106 3.76 4.47 -14.75
N PHE A 107 4.34 5.60 -15.15
CA PHE A 107 5.04 6.54 -14.29
C PHE A 107 4.09 7.57 -13.67
N VAL A 108 4.62 8.40 -12.78
CA VAL A 108 3.89 9.43 -12.02
C VAL A 108 3.16 10.46 -12.91
N ASP A 109 3.68 10.74 -14.09
CA ASP A 109 3.10 11.63 -15.09
C ASP A 109 2.11 10.94 -16.06
N ASN A 110 1.75 9.69 -15.78
CA ASN A 110 0.92 8.80 -16.58
C ASN A 110 1.55 8.33 -17.90
N GLU A 111 2.84 8.60 -18.15
CA GLU A 111 3.55 7.97 -19.25
C GLU A 111 3.59 6.46 -19.05
N THR A 112 3.27 5.71 -20.10
CA THR A 112 3.24 4.25 -20.07
C THR A 112 4.24 3.69 -21.07
N VAL A 113 5.14 2.81 -20.60
CA VAL A 113 6.22 2.22 -21.39
C VAL A 113 6.27 0.71 -21.19
N GLU A 114 6.58 -0.03 -22.23
CA GLU A 114 6.80 -1.48 -22.13
C GLU A 114 8.04 -1.80 -21.30
N CYS A 115 7.96 -2.87 -20.53
CA CYS A 115 9.08 -3.35 -19.74
C CYS A 115 9.30 -4.85 -19.93
N LYS A 116 10.44 -5.34 -19.47
CA LYS A 116 10.80 -6.76 -19.53
C LYS A 116 11.25 -7.24 -18.16
N VAL A 117 10.91 -8.47 -17.85
CA VAL A 117 11.42 -9.14 -16.64
C VAL A 117 12.92 -9.26 -16.73
N GLN A 118 13.64 -8.82 -15.73
CA GLN A 118 15.09 -8.97 -15.58
C GLN A 118 15.41 -10.22 -14.78
N GLY A 119 14.63 -10.54 -13.77
CA GLY A 119 14.75 -11.72 -12.93
C GLY A 119 13.60 -11.81 -11.94
N THR A 120 13.37 -13.02 -11.45
CA THR A 120 12.33 -13.33 -10.48
C THR A 120 12.83 -14.27 -9.41
N ASP A 121 12.26 -14.16 -8.21
CA ASP A 121 12.34 -15.12 -7.14
C ASP A 121 10.90 -15.44 -6.68
N ALA A 122 10.42 -16.62 -7.06
CA ALA A 122 9.06 -17.04 -6.75
C ALA A 122 8.90 -17.46 -5.28
N SER A 123 9.99 -17.81 -4.58
CA SER A 123 9.96 -18.22 -3.17
C SER A 123 9.69 -17.03 -2.26
N ASP A 124 10.28 -15.89 -2.58
CA ASP A 124 10.12 -14.64 -1.81
C ASP A 124 9.11 -13.68 -2.45
N ASP A 125 8.43 -14.11 -3.52
CA ASP A 125 7.50 -13.30 -4.32
C ASP A 125 8.13 -11.99 -4.79
N LEU A 126 9.36 -12.03 -5.27
CA LEU A 126 10.12 -10.88 -5.76
C LEU A 126 10.35 -10.96 -7.26
N ALA A 127 10.34 -9.81 -7.91
CA ALA A 127 10.75 -9.66 -9.30
C ALA A 127 11.43 -8.31 -9.53
N VAL A 128 12.27 -8.27 -10.54
CA VAL A 128 12.84 -7.04 -11.08
C VAL A 128 12.46 -6.95 -12.55
N VAL A 129 11.89 -5.84 -12.95
CA VAL A 129 11.67 -5.50 -14.36
C VAL A 129 12.61 -4.38 -14.78
N LYS A 130 12.89 -4.29 -16.08
CA LYS A 130 13.73 -3.24 -16.66
C LYS A 130 13.01 -2.53 -17.80
N VAL A 131 13.20 -1.22 -17.87
CA VAL A 131 12.69 -0.34 -18.92
C VAL A 131 13.87 0.31 -19.62
N PRO A 132 13.99 0.24 -20.98
CA PRO A 132 15.03 0.99 -21.68
C PRO A 132 14.83 2.50 -21.49
N LEU A 133 15.88 3.22 -21.13
CA LEU A 133 15.79 4.69 -20.98
C LEU A 133 15.44 5.40 -22.29
N SER A 134 15.80 4.79 -23.43
CA SER A 134 15.43 5.31 -24.77
C SER A 134 13.94 5.37 -25.02
N ASP A 135 13.16 4.56 -24.31
CA ASP A 135 11.73 4.41 -24.52
C ASP A 135 10.93 5.34 -23.58
N ILE A 136 11.63 5.97 -22.62
CA ILE A 136 11.07 6.90 -21.64
C ILE A 136 11.27 8.33 -22.15
N LYS A 137 10.24 9.17 -22.12
CA LYS A 137 10.34 10.57 -22.48
C LYS A 137 11.26 11.36 -21.54
N ASP A 138 11.97 12.35 -22.08
CA ASP A 138 12.82 13.24 -21.28
C ASP A 138 12.06 13.98 -20.17
N SER A 139 10.78 14.29 -20.38
CA SER A 139 9.90 14.88 -19.35
C SER A 139 9.74 13.96 -18.16
N THR A 140 9.41 12.70 -18.42
CA THR A 140 9.23 11.65 -17.41
C THR A 140 10.52 11.37 -16.65
N LEU A 141 11.67 11.28 -17.37
CA LEU A 141 12.99 11.09 -16.75
C LEU A 141 13.37 12.19 -15.77
N LYS A 142 12.84 13.40 -15.94
CA LYS A 142 13.06 14.52 -14.99
C LYS A 142 12.17 14.48 -13.76
N GLU A 143 11.04 13.78 -13.84
CA GLU A 143 10.06 13.68 -12.75
C GLU A 143 10.29 12.46 -11.87
N ILE A 144 10.80 11.35 -12.42
CA ILE A 144 11.04 10.12 -11.66
C ILE A 144 12.28 10.22 -10.78
N LYS A 145 12.28 9.43 -9.72
CA LYS A 145 13.41 9.32 -8.79
C LYS A 145 13.71 7.85 -8.50
N VAL A 146 14.97 7.55 -8.26
CA VAL A 146 15.36 6.26 -7.69
C VAL A 146 15.08 6.31 -6.19
N ALA A 147 14.38 5.31 -5.66
CA ALA A 147 14.11 5.20 -4.24
C ALA A 147 15.41 4.99 -3.47
N SER A 148 15.55 5.66 -2.34
CA SER A 148 16.60 5.37 -1.37
C SER A 148 16.04 4.42 -0.32
N ALA A 149 16.63 3.23 -0.22
CA ALA A 149 16.33 2.32 0.88
C ALA A 149 17.05 2.79 2.14
N ASN A 150 16.35 2.78 3.27
CA ASN A 150 17.00 2.93 4.56
C ASN A 150 17.65 1.59 4.93
N GLU A 151 18.97 1.57 5.08
CA GLU A 151 19.71 0.38 5.48
C GLU A 151 19.57 0.09 6.99
N ASP A 152 19.10 1.07 7.75
CA ASP A 152 18.95 0.99 9.22
C ASP A 152 17.55 0.47 9.62
N SER A 153 17.09 -0.63 9.03
CA SER A 153 15.82 -1.26 9.42
C SER A 153 15.79 -1.75 10.87
N GLU A 154 16.95 -1.90 11.49
CA GLU A 154 17.08 -2.26 12.91
C GLU A 154 16.58 -1.16 13.87
N THR A 155 16.34 0.05 13.39
CA THR A 155 15.85 1.18 14.19
C THR A 155 14.32 1.32 14.20
N LEU A 156 13.61 0.40 13.54
CA LEU A 156 12.15 0.45 13.52
C LEU A 156 11.57 0.06 14.88
N GLU A 157 10.55 0.79 15.32
CA GLU A 157 9.89 0.57 16.60
C GLU A 157 8.39 0.29 16.42
N VAL A 158 7.84 -0.58 17.27
CA VAL A 158 6.38 -0.79 17.34
C VAL A 158 5.71 0.51 17.79
N GLY A 159 4.69 0.92 17.06
CA GLY A 159 4.00 2.20 17.25
C GLY A 159 4.53 3.33 16.37
N GLN A 160 5.64 3.14 15.69
CA GLN A 160 6.17 4.12 14.73
C GLN A 160 5.21 4.31 13.54
N GLY A 161 5.00 5.56 13.12
CA GLY A 161 4.16 5.90 11.97
C GLY A 161 4.77 5.42 10.65
N VAL A 162 3.94 4.87 9.78
CA VAL A 162 4.32 4.41 8.43
C VAL A 162 3.32 4.90 7.40
N ILE A 163 3.78 5.04 6.16
CA ILE A 163 2.96 5.38 5.00
C ILE A 163 3.15 4.27 3.97
N ALA A 164 2.04 3.69 3.52
CA ALA A 164 2.05 2.76 2.40
C ALA A 164 1.56 3.46 1.14
N ILE A 165 2.31 3.30 0.05
CA ILE A 165 1.98 3.88 -1.25
C ILE A 165 1.98 2.75 -2.28
N GLY A 166 0.92 2.66 -3.08
CA GLY A 166 0.81 1.64 -4.12
C GLY A 166 -0.29 1.98 -5.11
N ASN A 167 -0.39 1.17 -6.16
CA ASN A 167 -1.46 1.21 -7.15
C ASN A 167 -2.33 -0.04 -7.00
N ALA A 168 -3.13 -0.08 -5.94
CA ALA A 168 -4.02 -1.20 -5.71
C ALA A 168 -5.08 -1.28 -6.84
N LEU A 169 -5.16 -2.44 -7.50
CA LEU A 169 -6.16 -2.74 -8.52
C LEU A 169 -6.11 -1.86 -9.79
N GLY A 170 -5.04 -1.12 -10.04
CA GLY A 170 -4.91 -0.32 -11.27
C GLY A 170 -5.72 0.99 -11.30
N TYR A 171 -6.34 1.38 -10.20
CA TYR A 171 -7.18 2.60 -10.12
C TYR A 171 -6.39 3.90 -9.83
N GLY A 172 -5.07 3.84 -9.91
CA GLY A 172 -4.18 4.96 -9.60
C GLY A 172 -3.47 4.79 -8.27
N GLN A 173 -2.49 5.66 -8.04
CA GLN A 173 -1.69 5.62 -6.81
C GLN A 173 -2.57 5.97 -5.60
N SER A 174 -2.55 5.11 -4.59
CA SER A 174 -3.22 5.31 -3.31
C SER A 174 -2.18 5.42 -2.19
N VAL A 175 -2.49 6.26 -1.22
CA VAL A 175 -1.65 6.51 -0.04
C VAL A 175 -2.46 6.19 1.20
N THR A 176 -1.91 5.36 2.07
CA THR A 176 -2.50 5.07 3.38
C THR A 176 -1.45 5.23 4.45
N ASN A 177 -1.86 5.62 5.65
CA ASN A 177 -0.99 5.70 6.81
C ASN A 177 -1.42 4.71 7.90
N GLY A 178 -0.48 4.35 8.73
CA GLY A 178 -0.69 3.44 9.85
C GLY A 178 0.49 3.47 10.81
N ILE A 179 0.59 2.45 11.62
CA ILE A 179 1.71 2.26 12.54
C ILE A 179 2.28 0.85 12.41
N ILE A 180 3.53 0.67 12.76
CA ILE A 180 4.13 -0.65 12.93
C ILE A 180 3.47 -1.32 14.12
N SER A 181 2.74 -2.41 13.89
CA SER A 181 2.04 -3.14 14.94
C SER A 181 2.88 -4.27 15.53
N ALA A 182 3.83 -4.81 14.79
CA ALA A 182 4.77 -5.85 15.22
C ALA A 182 6.04 -5.78 14.38
N LEU A 183 7.14 -6.27 14.94
CA LEU A 183 8.41 -6.56 14.28
C LEU A 183 8.63 -8.07 14.34
N GLY A 184 9.08 -8.68 13.25
CA GLY A 184 9.34 -10.10 13.12
C GLY A 184 10.77 -10.48 13.50
#